data_94ba396a5dc1b0c2ead2bd5d875fcd28
#
_entry.id   94ba396a5dc1b0c2ead2bd5d875fcd28
#
_cell.length_a   1.000
_cell.length_b   1.000
_cell.length_c   1.000
_cell.angle_alpha   90.00
_cell.angle_beta   90.00
_cell.angle_gamma   90.00
#
_symmetry.space_group_name_H-M   'P 1'
#
loop_
_entity.id
_entity.type
_entity.pdbx_description
1 polymer ?
#
loop_
_entity_poly.entity_id
_entity_poly.type
_entity_poly.pdbx_seq_one_letter_code
_entity_poly.pdbx_strand_id
1 'polypeptide(L)'
;STAQVLKLKQANLDFILGCLYEAETVIFLRDAKKYRLDVPVMGTAGTDLENTLARLGDKDAVKNYFVLHAFVDKVDGPKMKKWNDIILKYYPNETITGFSAISMASGVAAVEALKAAGKDLTREKFIAELEKIRDLETGILACEMTWTPTDRHGCKKSAVAGFVDGKPTVLSSWGKTW
;
A
#
# COMPACT_ATOMS: atom_id res chain seq x y z
N SER A 1 0.90 -19.70 11.38
CA SER A 1 0.88 -18.50 12.26
C SER A 1 0.43 -18.79 13.69
N THR A 2 -0.23 -19.94 13.95
CA THR A 2 -0.78 -20.27 15.28
C THR A 2 0.26 -20.14 16.42
N ALA A 3 1.45 -20.72 16.27
CA ALA A 3 2.49 -20.65 17.30
C ALA A 3 2.93 -19.22 17.60
N GLN A 4 3.04 -18.39 16.55
CA GLN A 4 3.39 -16.98 16.67
C GLN A 4 2.29 -16.19 17.40
N VAL A 5 1.04 -16.40 17.03
CA VAL A 5 -0.12 -15.76 17.68
C VAL A 5 -0.18 -16.10 19.17
N LEU A 6 0.05 -17.36 19.54
CA LEU A 6 0.06 -17.77 20.95
C LEU A 6 1.23 -17.14 21.72
N LYS A 7 2.42 -17.04 21.13
CA LYS A 7 3.57 -16.32 21.75
C LYS A 7 3.27 -14.83 21.93
N LEU A 8 2.70 -14.17 20.92
CA LEU A 8 2.31 -12.76 21.01
C LEU A 8 1.27 -12.52 22.10
N LYS A 9 0.30 -13.43 22.22
CA LYS A 9 -0.70 -13.36 23.30
C LYS A 9 -0.09 -13.45 24.69
N GLN A 10 0.91 -14.32 24.86
CA GLN A 10 1.62 -14.48 26.14
C GLN A 10 2.49 -13.27 26.49
N ALA A 11 2.95 -12.51 25.48
CA ALA A 11 3.81 -11.35 25.66
C ALA A 11 3.07 -10.09 26.17
N ASN A 12 1.73 -10.14 26.30
CA ASN A 12 0.90 -9.06 26.83
C ASN A 12 1.17 -7.71 26.17
N LEU A 13 1.04 -7.66 24.84
CA LEU A 13 1.38 -6.52 23.98
C LEU A 13 0.22 -5.54 23.90
N ASP A 14 0.53 -4.25 23.76
CA ASP A 14 -0.44 -3.19 23.49
C ASP A 14 -0.66 -2.98 21.98
N PHE A 15 0.27 -3.39 21.14
CA PHE A 15 0.28 -3.14 19.70
C PHE A 15 1.16 -4.13 18.94
N ILE A 16 0.80 -4.46 17.71
CA ILE A 16 1.60 -5.32 16.81
C ILE A 16 1.85 -4.59 15.49
N LEU A 17 3.13 -4.49 15.10
CA LEU A 17 3.52 -4.08 13.76
C LEU A 17 3.77 -5.33 12.92
N GLY A 18 2.89 -5.61 11.96
CA GLY A 18 2.93 -6.77 11.10
C GLY A 18 3.58 -6.47 9.74
N CYS A 19 4.86 -6.81 9.58
CA CYS A 19 5.53 -6.75 8.28
C CYS A 19 5.22 -8.02 7.47
N LEU A 20 3.97 -8.16 7.04
CA LEU A 20 3.43 -9.34 6.36
C LEU A 20 2.91 -8.96 4.98
N TYR A 21 2.90 -9.91 4.06
CA TYR A 21 2.17 -9.80 2.80
C TYR A 21 0.69 -10.17 3.01
N GLU A 22 -0.13 -9.97 1.98
CA GLU A 22 -1.58 -10.14 2.05
C GLU A 22 -1.99 -11.54 2.54
N ALA A 23 -1.39 -12.61 2.00
CA ALA A 23 -1.74 -13.98 2.35
C ALA A 23 -1.43 -14.31 3.82
N GLU A 24 -0.26 -13.92 4.31
CA GLU A 24 0.16 -14.12 5.69
C GLU A 24 -0.68 -13.26 6.65
N THR A 25 -1.05 -12.05 6.24
CA THR A 25 -1.93 -11.16 7.01
C THR A 25 -3.30 -11.81 7.23
N VAL A 26 -3.90 -12.36 6.19
CA VAL A 26 -5.19 -13.08 6.28
C VAL A 26 -5.11 -14.25 7.25
N ILE A 27 -4.05 -15.06 7.15
CA ILE A 27 -3.84 -16.20 8.06
C ILE A 27 -3.62 -15.73 9.50
N PHE A 28 -2.82 -14.66 9.67
CA PHE A 28 -2.54 -14.10 10.99
C PHE A 28 -3.81 -13.56 11.67
N LEU A 29 -4.60 -12.75 10.99
CA LEU A 29 -5.83 -12.17 11.53
C LEU A 29 -6.89 -13.23 11.86
N ARG A 30 -6.99 -14.29 11.03
CA ARG A 30 -7.85 -15.45 11.32
C ARG A 30 -7.44 -16.15 12.62
N ASP A 31 -6.14 -16.40 12.78
CA ASP A 31 -5.60 -17.03 13.98
C ASP A 31 -5.73 -16.10 15.21
N ALA A 32 -5.46 -14.80 15.04
CA ALA A 32 -5.61 -13.79 16.08
C ALA A 32 -7.04 -13.80 16.64
N LYS A 33 -8.07 -13.79 15.79
CA LYS A 33 -9.46 -13.94 16.21
C LYS A 33 -9.71 -15.26 16.90
N LYS A 34 -9.29 -16.37 16.29
CA LYS A 34 -9.49 -17.73 16.84
C LYS A 34 -8.94 -17.88 18.25
N TYR A 35 -7.76 -17.33 18.50
CA TYR A 35 -7.08 -17.42 19.80
C TYR A 35 -7.28 -16.21 20.70
N ARG A 36 -8.19 -15.30 20.33
CA ARG A 36 -8.56 -14.10 21.11
C ARG A 36 -7.34 -13.23 21.44
N LEU A 37 -6.51 -12.97 20.45
CA LEU A 37 -5.47 -11.95 20.49
C LEU A 37 -6.11 -10.64 20.04
N ASP A 38 -6.59 -9.86 21.00
CA ASP A 38 -7.39 -8.64 20.77
C ASP A 38 -6.53 -7.40 21.04
N VAL A 39 -5.56 -7.17 20.16
CA VAL A 39 -4.70 -5.99 20.18
C VAL A 39 -4.68 -5.33 18.79
N PRO A 40 -4.47 -4.01 18.69
CA PRO A 40 -4.31 -3.34 17.40
C PRO A 40 -3.16 -3.93 16.59
N VAL A 41 -3.39 -4.16 15.30
CA VAL A 41 -2.40 -4.68 14.36
C VAL A 41 -2.27 -3.69 13.21
N MET A 42 -1.06 -3.18 12.98
CA MET A 42 -0.74 -2.33 11.85
C MET A 42 -0.03 -3.16 10.78
N GLY A 43 -0.59 -3.24 9.59
CA GLY A 43 0.06 -3.77 8.40
C GLY A 43 0.86 -2.71 7.65
N THR A 44 1.62 -3.13 6.65
CA THR A 44 2.36 -2.24 5.76
C THR A 44 1.48 -1.71 4.63
N ALA A 45 2.00 -0.74 3.85
CA ALA A 45 1.32 -0.19 2.67
C ALA A 45 1.12 -1.22 1.52
N GLY A 46 1.72 -2.40 1.63
CA GLY A 46 1.55 -3.49 0.65
C GLY A 46 0.32 -4.36 0.87
N THR A 47 -0.45 -4.14 1.95
CA THR A 47 -1.69 -4.86 2.22
C THR A 47 -2.89 -3.97 1.94
N ASP A 48 -3.95 -4.57 1.42
CA ASP A 48 -5.18 -3.90 1.01
C ASP A 48 -6.33 -4.29 1.94
N LEU A 49 -7.00 -3.30 2.56
CA LEU A 49 -8.08 -3.54 3.52
C LEU A 49 -9.26 -4.29 2.90
N GLU A 50 -9.68 -3.90 1.70
CA GLU A 50 -10.85 -4.48 1.03
C GLU A 50 -10.57 -5.93 0.65
N ASN A 51 -9.39 -6.20 0.09
CA ASN A 51 -8.95 -7.54 -0.27
C ASN A 51 -8.75 -8.43 0.97
N THR A 52 -8.16 -7.89 2.04
CA THR A 52 -8.03 -8.59 3.32
C THR A 52 -9.41 -9.00 3.87
N LEU A 53 -10.37 -8.07 3.88
CA LEU A 53 -11.74 -8.36 4.33
C LEU A 53 -12.43 -9.40 3.43
N ALA A 54 -12.31 -9.26 2.10
CA ALA A 54 -12.91 -10.18 1.15
C ALA A 54 -12.39 -11.62 1.34
N ARG A 55 -11.09 -11.78 1.57
CA ARG A 55 -10.46 -13.09 1.81
C ARG A 55 -10.79 -13.70 3.17
N LEU A 56 -10.97 -12.87 4.19
CA LEU A 56 -11.36 -13.34 5.52
C LEU A 56 -12.85 -13.68 5.59
N GLY A 57 -13.69 -12.91 4.91
CA GLY A 57 -15.13 -13.03 4.99
C GLY A 57 -15.71 -12.67 6.37
N ASP A 58 -14.94 -11.98 7.21
CA ASP A 58 -15.22 -11.81 8.62
C ASP A 58 -14.84 -10.41 9.10
N LYS A 59 -15.85 -9.56 9.31
CA LYS A 59 -15.68 -8.16 9.74
C LYS A 59 -15.08 -8.03 11.15
N ASP A 60 -15.37 -8.97 12.03
CA ASP A 60 -14.82 -8.91 13.39
C ASP A 60 -13.33 -9.24 13.43
N ALA A 61 -12.83 -10.04 12.47
CA ALA A 61 -11.42 -10.37 12.40
C ALA A 61 -10.54 -9.19 11.99
N VAL A 62 -11.13 -8.16 11.38
CA VAL A 62 -10.41 -6.97 10.89
C VAL A 62 -10.68 -5.71 11.71
N LYS A 63 -11.52 -5.75 12.74
CA LYS A 63 -11.93 -4.55 13.51
C LYS A 63 -10.77 -3.74 14.08
N ASN A 64 -9.66 -4.40 14.46
CA ASN A 64 -8.46 -3.82 15.04
C ASN A 64 -7.28 -3.86 14.05
N TYR A 65 -7.55 -4.01 12.74
CA TYR A 65 -6.52 -4.03 11.71
C TYR A 65 -6.43 -2.69 10.99
N PHE A 66 -5.22 -2.17 10.87
CA PHE A 66 -4.89 -0.89 10.28
C PHE A 66 -3.79 -1.06 9.24
N VAL A 67 -3.71 -0.17 8.26
CA VAL A 67 -2.65 -0.14 7.25
C VAL A 67 -2.16 1.28 7.00
N LEU A 68 -0.96 1.40 6.46
CA LEU A 68 -0.51 2.65 5.85
C LEU A 68 -1.17 2.79 4.48
N HIS A 69 -1.93 3.86 4.30
CA HIS A 69 -2.63 4.18 3.06
C HIS A 69 -1.87 5.27 2.30
N ALA A 70 -1.54 5.01 1.04
CA ALA A 70 -0.72 5.91 0.22
C ALA A 70 -1.40 6.32 -1.10
N PHE A 71 -2.66 5.94 -1.34
CA PHE A 71 -3.34 6.11 -2.62
C PHE A 71 -4.31 7.30 -2.62
N VAL A 72 -4.56 7.86 -3.80
CA VAL A 72 -5.49 9.01 -3.97
C VAL A 72 -6.94 8.66 -3.65
N ASP A 73 -7.30 7.38 -3.77
CA ASP A 73 -8.64 6.86 -3.56
C ASP A 73 -8.54 5.35 -3.24
N LYS A 74 -9.65 4.75 -2.86
CA LYS A 74 -9.73 3.28 -2.85
C LYS A 74 -9.57 2.74 -4.28
N VAL A 75 -9.19 1.48 -4.40
CA VAL A 75 -8.81 0.86 -5.68
C VAL A 75 -9.92 0.96 -6.74
N ASP A 76 -11.19 0.80 -6.35
CA ASP A 76 -12.36 0.91 -7.23
C ASP A 76 -12.96 2.33 -7.29
N GLY A 77 -12.32 3.30 -6.66
CA GLY A 77 -12.79 4.68 -6.60
C GLY A 77 -12.66 5.41 -7.94
N PRO A 78 -13.43 6.51 -8.13
CA PRO A 78 -13.48 7.23 -9.40
C PRO A 78 -12.13 7.81 -9.84
N LYS A 79 -11.25 8.18 -8.89
CA LYS A 79 -9.92 8.70 -9.21
C LYS A 79 -8.99 7.62 -9.76
N MET A 80 -9.24 6.35 -9.43
CA MET A 80 -8.49 5.21 -9.94
C MET A 80 -9.04 4.64 -11.26
N LYS A 81 -10.20 5.12 -11.74
CA LYS A 81 -10.88 4.58 -12.91
C LYS A 81 -9.98 4.44 -14.14
N LYS A 82 -9.21 5.48 -14.47
CA LYS A 82 -8.26 5.45 -15.61
C LYS A 82 -7.30 4.26 -15.52
N TRP A 83 -6.78 4.00 -14.34
CA TRP A 83 -5.79 2.95 -14.10
C TRP A 83 -6.44 1.57 -14.11
N ASN A 84 -7.66 1.45 -13.55
CA ASN A 84 -8.46 0.24 -13.67
C ASN A 84 -8.77 -0.10 -15.13
N ASP A 85 -9.18 0.88 -15.93
CA ASP A 85 -9.45 0.69 -17.36
C ASP A 85 -8.19 0.19 -18.12
N ILE A 86 -7.01 0.69 -17.77
CA ILE A 86 -5.74 0.22 -18.34
C ILE A 86 -5.47 -1.24 -17.95
N ILE A 87 -5.61 -1.60 -16.68
CA ILE A 87 -5.39 -2.99 -16.21
C ILE A 87 -6.37 -3.91 -16.91
N LEU A 88 -7.67 -3.61 -16.89
CA LEU A 88 -8.71 -4.47 -17.49
C LEU A 88 -8.55 -4.63 -19.01
N LYS A 89 -7.97 -3.65 -19.70
CA LYS A 89 -7.66 -3.76 -21.13
C LYS A 89 -6.64 -4.87 -21.44
N TYR A 90 -5.63 -5.03 -20.59
CA TYR A 90 -4.53 -5.98 -20.80
C TYR A 90 -4.68 -7.25 -19.96
N TYR A 91 -5.39 -7.16 -18.84
CA TYR A 91 -5.59 -8.23 -17.86
C TYR A 91 -7.06 -8.24 -17.39
N PRO A 92 -7.99 -8.74 -18.21
CA PRO A 92 -9.44 -8.56 -17.97
C PRO A 92 -9.98 -9.27 -16.72
N ASN A 93 -9.22 -10.18 -16.13
CA ASN A 93 -9.60 -10.90 -14.90
C ASN A 93 -8.86 -10.40 -13.66
N GLU A 94 -8.06 -9.32 -13.78
CA GLU A 94 -7.26 -8.80 -12.69
C GLU A 94 -7.88 -7.51 -12.14
N THR A 95 -7.58 -7.25 -10.86
CA THR A 95 -7.93 -5.99 -10.19
C THR A 95 -6.66 -5.30 -9.71
N ILE A 96 -6.68 -3.98 -9.59
CA ILE A 96 -5.59 -3.24 -8.98
C ILE A 96 -5.51 -3.63 -7.50
N THR A 97 -4.33 -4.04 -7.06
CA THR A 97 -3.97 -4.23 -5.65
C THR A 97 -3.06 -3.09 -5.19
N GLY A 98 -2.82 -2.96 -3.89
CA GLY A 98 -1.85 -2.01 -3.37
C GLY A 98 -0.47 -2.14 -4.04
N PHE A 99 0.00 -3.38 -4.28
CA PHE A 99 1.28 -3.63 -4.97
C PHE A 99 1.27 -3.22 -6.44
N SER A 100 0.21 -3.55 -7.18
CA SER A 100 0.10 -3.15 -8.59
C SER A 100 0.01 -1.63 -8.73
N ALA A 101 -0.71 -0.96 -7.83
CA ALA A 101 -0.80 0.50 -7.82
C ALA A 101 0.56 1.17 -7.57
N ILE A 102 1.35 0.71 -6.59
CA ILE A 102 2.71 1.19 -6.33
C ILE A 102 3.60 0.94 -7.57
N SER A 103 3.51 -0.24 -8.18
CA SER A 103 4.28 -0.59 -9.37
C SER A 103 3.91 0.28 -10.56
N MET A 104 2.63 0.58 -10.77
CA MET A 104 2.16 1.48 -11.82
C MET A 104 2.65 2.91 -11.61
N ALA A 105 2.61 3.43 -10.38
CA ALA A 105 3.14 4.76 -10.06
C ALA A 105 4.65 4.83 -10.32
N SER A 106 5.39 3.79 -9.93
CA SER A 106 6.83 3.68 -10.24
C SER A 106 7.08 3.59 -11.75
N GLY A 107 6.22 2.90 -12.48
CA GLY A 107 6.26 2.84 -13.95
C GLY A 107 6.06 4.21 -14.61
N VAL A 108 5.15 5.03 -14.10
CA VAL A 108 4.98 6.41 -14.58
C VAL A 108 6.28 7.20 -14.43
N ALA A 109 6.90 7.16 -13.25
CA ALA A 109 8.16 7.86 -13.01
C ALA A 109 9.30 7.33 -13.90
N ALA A 110 9.38 6.01 -14.08
CA ALA A 110 10.38 5.41 -14.96
C ALA A 110 10.20 5.86 -16.44
N VAL A 111 8.96 5.94 -16.92
CA VAL A 111 8.67 6.43 -18.28
C VAL A 111 9.07 7.89 -18.44
N GLU A 112 8.80 8.75 -17.49
CA GLU A 112 9.21 10.16 -17.54
C GLU A 112 10.74 10.30 -17.55
N ALA A 113 11.46 9.54 -16.72
CA ALA A 113 12.92 9.54 -16.73
C ALA A 113 13.50 8.99 -18.04
N LEU A 114 12.91 7.94 -18.63
CA LEU A 114 13.33 7.39 -19.92
C LEU A 114 13.13 8.40 -21.06
N LYS A 115 12.00 9.11 -21.08
CA LYS A 115 11.75 10.17 -22.07
C LYS A 115 12.79 11.28 -21.96
N ALA A 116 13.12 11.70 -20.73
CA ALA A 116 14.11 12.75 -20.49
C ALA A 116 15.54 12.31 -20.86
N ALA A 117 15.90 11.05 -20.60
CA ALA A 117 17.23 10.50 -20.93
C ALA A 117 17.46 10.39 -22.43
N GLY A 118 16.40 10.24 -23.25
CA GLY A 118 16.47 10.18 -24.69
C GLY A 118 17.08 8.88 -25.26
N LYS A 119 17.47 8.91 -26.54
CA LYS A 119 17.90 7.72 -27.26
C LYS A 119 19.27 7.17 -26.83
N ASP A 120 20.18 8.03 -26.40
CA ASP A 120 21.51 7.63 -25.90
C ASP A 120 21.42 7.21 -24.44
N LEU A 121 20.54 6.26 -24.14
CA LEU A 121 20.22 5.80 -22.81
C LEU A 121 21.38 5.01 -22.20
N THR A 122 21.83 5.44 -21.02
CA THR A 122 22.68 4.66 -20.12
C THR A 122 22.01 4.57 -18.74
N ARG A 123 22.48 3.67 -17.88
CA ARG A 123 21.99 3.58 -16.50
C ARG A 123 22.21 4.89 -15.75
N GLU A 124 23.37 5.51 -15.93
CA GLU A 124 23.76 6.77 -15.27
C GLU A 124 22.85 7.92 -15.70
N LYS A 125 22.57 8.04 -17.01
CA LYS A 125 21.61 9.03 -17.51
C LYS A 125 20.22 8.80 -16.95
N PHE A 126 19.74 7.56 -16.95
CA PHE A 126 18.43 7.24 -16.39
C PHE A 126 18.31 7.63 -14.91
N ILE A 127 19.31 7.29 -14.10
CA ILE A 127 19.35 7.67 -12.67
C ILE A 127 19.38 9.18 -12.52
N ALA A 128 20.22 9.87 -13.31
CA ALA A 128 20.33 11.33 -13.26
C ALA A 128 18.99 12.02 -13.62
N GLU A 129 18.23 11.48 -14.56
CA GLU A 129 16.92 12.01 -14.91
C GLU A 129 15.86 11.69 -13.85
N LEU A 130 15.89 10.49 -13.25
CA LEU A 130 15.05 10.18 -12.08
C LEU A 130 15.29 11.15 -10.92
N GLU A 131 16.54 11.44 -10.62
CA GLU A 131 16.94 12.35 -9.54
C GLU A 131 16.59 13.83 -9.80
N LYS A 132 16.16 14.17 -11.02
CA LYS A 132 15.63 15.50 -11.38
C LYS A 132 14.12 15.61 -11.25
N ILE A 133 13.41 14.49 -11.14
CA ILE A 133 11.94 14.53 -11.02
C ILE A 133 11.55 15.26 -9.73
N ARG A 134 10.66 16.25 -9.87
CA ARG A 134 10.07 17.03 -8.77
C ARG A 134 8.57 17.04 -8.94
N ASP A 135 7.89 16.81 -7.84
CA ASP A 135 6.43 16.97 -7.69
C ASP A 135 5.60 16.25 -8.77
N LEU A 136 6.05 15.03 -9.16
CA LEU A 136 5.39 14.24 -10.19
C LEU A 136 4.08 13.66 -9.64
N GLU A 137 2.97 14.16 -10.16
CA GLU A 137 1.64 13.61 -9.89
C GLU A 137 1.38 12.38 -10.78
N THR A 138 1.25 11.22 -10.17
CA THR A 138 0.94 9.99 -10.92
C THR A 138 -0.55 9.76 -11.10
N GLY A 139 -1.39 10.40 -10.29
CA GLY A 139 -2.82 10.12 -10.22
C GLY A 139 -3.17 8.77 -9.56
N ILE A 140 -2.18 8.12 -8.95
CA ILE A 140 -2.32 6.85 -8.22
C ILE A 140 -2.01 7.07 -6.74
N LEU A 141 -0.85 7.67 -6.44
CA LEU A 141 -0.44 7.99 -5.08
C LEU A 141 -1.07 9.30 -4.62
N ALA A 142 -1.33 9.41 -3.35
CA ALA A 142 -1.89 10.61 -2.73
C ALA A 142 -0.84 11.71 -2.49
N CYS A 143 0.36 11.51 -2.96
CA CYS A 143 1.46 12.48 -2.89
C CYS A 143 2.20 12.56 -4.21
N GLU A 144 2.76 13.72 -4.47
CA GLU A 144 3.71 13.93 -5.55
C GLU A 144 5.00 13.17 -5.28
N MET A 145 5.61 12.64 -6.33
CA MET A 145 6.87 11.92 -6.24
C MET A 145 8.04 12.85 -6.57
N THR A 146 9.01 12.90 -5.67
CA THR A 146 10.24 13.70 -5.82
C THR A 146 11.45 12.87 -5.44
N TRP A 147 12.51 12.91 -6.26
CA TRP A 147 13.79 12.26 -5.98
C TRP A 147 14.93 13.27 -6.02
N THR A 148 15.94 13.00 -5.20
CA THR A 148 17.21 13.73 -5.22
C THR A 148 18.37 12.74 -5.09
N PRO A 149 19.61 13.14 -5.36
CA PRO A 149 20.78 12.27 -5.14
C PRO A 149 20.94 11.74 -3.71
N THR A 150 20.44 12.49 -2.72
CA THR A 150 20.54 12.16 -1.29
C THR A 150 19.25 11.60 -0.70
N ASP A 151 18.14 11.69 -1.42
CA ASP A 151 16.83 11.19 -0.98
C ASP A 151 16.07 10.58 -2.14
N ARG A 152 16.00 9.24 -2.11
CA ARG A 152 15.39 8.41 -3.17
C ARG A 152 14.03 7.85 -2.80
N HIS A 153 13.38 8.37 -1.75
CA HIS A 153 11.99 8.06 -1.43
C HIS A 153 11.06 8.97 -2.24
N GLY A 154 10.39 8.41 -3.22
CA GLY A 154 9.51 9.16 -4.13
C GLY A 154 8.36 9.85 -3.39
N CYS A 155 7.47 9.05 -2.82
CA CYS A 155 6.33 9.55 -2.03
C CYS A 155 6.64 9.53 -0.53
N LYS A 156 6.39 10.65 0.14
CA LYS A 156 6.75 10.86 1.56
C LYS A 156 5.55 11.13 2.46
N LYS A 157 4.36 10.85 1.98
CA LYS A 157 3.12 11.04 2.73
C LYS A 157 2.35 9.73 2.80
N SER A 158 1.79 9.46 3.94
CA SER A 158 0.82 8.37 4.13
C SER A 158 -0.24 8.78 5.14
N ALA A 159 -1.32 8.04 5.16
CA ALA A 159 -2.35 8.13 6.18
C ALA A 159 -2.52 6.75 6.82
N VAL A 160 -3.18 6.68 7.96
CA VAL A 160 -3.64 5.43 8.54
C VAL A 160 -5.05 5.16 8.05
N ALA A 161 -5.28 3.95 7.55
CA ALA A 161 -6.61 3.46 7.22
C ALA A 161 -6.93 2.22 8.04
N GLY A 162 -8.20 1.98 8.27
CA GLY A 162 -8.72 0.84 9.04
C GLY A 162 -10.20 0.64 8.74
N PHE A 163 -10.90 -0.05 9.62
CA PHE A 163 -12.33 -0.34 9.44
C PHE A 163 -13.19 0.47 10.43
N VAL A 164 -14.19 1.17 9.89
CA VAL A 164 -15.28 1.80 10.66
C VAL A 164 -16.58 1.15 10.19
N ASP A 165 -17.32 0.56 11.12
CA ASP A 165 -18.56 -0.20 10.85
C ASP A 165 -18.39 -1.26 9.75
N GLY A 166 -17.22 -1.90 9.71
CA GLY A 166 -16.85 -2.91 8.72
C GLY A 166 -16.60 -2.37 7.30
N LYS A 167 -16.35 -1.06 7.17
CA LYS A 167 -16.00 -0.41 5.90
C LYS A 167 -14.59 0.16 5.96
N PRO A 168 -13.74 -0.07 4.94
CA PRO A 168 -12.44 0.56 4.83
C PRO A 168 -12.57 2.09 4.85
N THR A 169 -11.81 2.73 5.72
CA THR A 169 -11.91 4.18 5.97
C THR A 169 -10.52 4.74 6.28
N VAL A 170 -10.19 5.90 5.70
CA VAL A 170 -8.99 6.65 6.09
C VAL A 170 -9.26 7.33 7.43
N LEU A 171 -8.43 7.04 8.43
CA LEU A 171 -8.65 7.42 9.82
C LEU A 171 -7.82 8.62 10.27
N SER A 172 -6.71 8.91 9.59
CA SER A 172 -5.84 10.04 9.93
C SER A 172 -5.72 11.03 8.78
N SER A 173 -5.31 12.27 9.09
CA SER A 173 -4.83 13.19 8.07
C SER A 173 -3.54 12.67 7.43
N TRP A 174 -3.27 13.12 6.20
CA TRP A 174 -2.02 12.85 5.52
C TRP A 174 -0.85 13.49 6.25
N GLY A 175 0.12 12.70 6.65
CA GLY A 175 1.32 13.14 7.33
C GLY A 175 2.58 12.72 6.58
N LYS A 176 3.72 13.40 6.88
CA LYS A 176 5.02 12.93 6.42
C LYS A 176 5.36 11.62 7.13
N THR A 177 5.91 10.69 6.38
CA THR A 177 6.36 9.39 6.92
C THR A 177 7.80 9.46 7.45
N TRP A 178 8.61 10.43 6.99
CA TRP A 178 10.00 10.75 7.43
C TRP A 178 10.45 12.11 6.87
#